data_6670b71240cb21b2f2a670f1d642bbbd
#
_entry.id   6670b71240cb21b2f2a670f1d642bbbd
#
_cell.length_a   1.000
_cell.length_b   1.000
_cell.length_c   1.000
_cell.angle_alpha   90.00
_cell.angle_beta   90.00
_cell.angle_gamma   90.00
#
_symmetry.space_group_name_H-M   'P 1'
#
loop_
_entity.id
_entity.type
_entity.pdbx_description
1 polymer ?
#
loop_
_entity_poly.entity_id
_entity_poly.type
_entity_poly.pdbx_seq_one_letter_code
_entity_poly.pdbx_strand_id
1 'polypeptide(L)'
;MRKIEMMMNSAIRYRKNFSSGNTTVRAFRESVDVFLHGNHIASLDTATHALTLKDGGWQSVTTKSRLNALLEEFVPSMRIFQNDWTRYISDRLDGSKKLFISGMEV
;
A
#
# COMPACT_ATOMS: atom_id res chain seq x y z
N MET A 1 -11.35 7.63 2.86
CA MET A 1 -10.57 6.48 3.39
C MET A 1 -11.43 5.69 4.36
N ARG A 2 -11.39 4.37 4.26
CA ARG A 2 -12.17 3.49 5.16
C ARG A 2 -11.55 3.49 6.55
N LYS A 3 -12.38 3.24 7.59
CA LYS A 3 -11.91 3.20 8.98
C LYS A 3 -10.79 2.18 9.19
N ILE A 4 -10.91 0.97 8.61
CA ILE A 4 -9.87 -0.06 8.72
C ILE A 4 -8.55 0.42 8.12
N GLU A 5 -8.60 1.23 7.06
CA GLU A 5 -7.40 1.80 6.42
C GLU A 5 -6.75 2.86 7.29
N MET A 6 -7.53 3.65 7.99
CA MET A 6 -7.00 4.62 8.96
C MET A 6 -6.28 3.90 10.09
N MET A 7 -6.86 2.81 10.58
CA MET A 7 -6.26 1.99 11.64
C MET A 7 -5.00 1.29 11.16
N MET A 8 -5.02 0.75 9.94
CA MET A 8 -3.86 0.16 9.27
C MET A 8 -2.71 1.16 9.18
N ASN A 9 -2.98 2.36 8.67
CA ASN A 9 -1.98 3.41 8.51
C ASN A 9 -1.40 3.86 9.84
N SER A 10 -2.23 3.96 10.87
CA SER A 10 -1.79 4.29 12.22
C SER A 10 -0.84 3.22 12.77
N ALA A 11 -1.17 1.94 12.57
CA ALA A 11 -0.31 0.84 13.00
C ALA A 11 1.05 0.88 12.33
N ILE A 12 1.08 1.17 11.01
CA ILE A 12 2.34 1.29 10.27
C ILE A 12 3.16 2.46 10.80
N ARG A 13 2.55 3.63 10.98
CA ARG A 13 3.23 4.84 11.46
C ARG A 13 3.88 4.64 12.81
N TYR A 14 3.20 3.94 13.71
CA TYR A 14 3.71 3.69 15.05
C TYR A 14 4.41 2.34 15.20
N ARG A 15 4.61 1.62 14.08
CA ARG A 15 5.31 0.33 14.04
C ARG A 15 4.73 -0.67 15.02
N LYS A 16 3.42 -0.86 14.94
CA LYS A 16 2.67 -1.78 15.80
C LYS A 16 2.03 -2.88 14.97
N ASN A 17 1.93 -4.06 15.57
CA ASN A 17 1.14 -5.14 14.99
C ASN A 17 -0.33 -4.79 15.06
N PHE A 18 -1.06 -5.14 14.01
CA PHE A 18 -2.49 -4.89 13.90
C PHE A 18 -3.13 -5.99 13.07
N SER A 19 -4.30 -6.42 13.47
CA SER A 19 -5.08 -7.36 12.68
C SER A 19 -6.56 -7.08 12.91
N SER A 20 -7.28 -6.86 11.83
CA SER A 20 -8.72 -6.65 11.87
C SER A 20 -9.32 -7.10 10.55
N GLY A 21 -10.32 -7.97 10.61
CA GLY A 21 -10.97 -8.50 9.42
C GLY A 21 -9.96 -9.13 8.46
N ASN A 22 -9.89 -8.59 7.25
CA ASN A 22 -9.00 -9.10 6.20
C ASN A 22 -7.62 -8.44 6.16
N THR A 23 -7.33 -7.48 7.07
CA THR A 23 -6.14 -6.65 7.00
C THR A 23 -5.24 -6.90 8.20
N THR A 24 -3.95 -7.16 7.94
CA THR A 24 -2.95 -7.42 8.97
C THR A 24 -1.72 -6.55 8.72
N VAL A 25 -1.18 -5.97 9.79
CA VAL A 25 0.10 -5.25 9.78
C VAL A 25 1.04 -5.98 10.73
N ARG A 26 2.23 -6.30 10.24
CA ARG A 26 3.28 -6.93 11.04
C ARG A 26 4.49 -6.04 11.09
N ALA A 27 4.85 -5.61 12.29
CA ALA A 27 6.01 -4.75 12.49
C ALA A 27 7.22 -5.60 12.86
N PHE A 28 8.24 -5.53 12.01
CA PHE A 28 9.54 -6.14 12.22
C PHE A 28 10.56 -5.03 12.47
N ARG A 29 11.77 -5.41 12.85
CA ARG A 29 12.83 -4.43 13.11
C ARG A 29 13.18 -3.63 11.84
N GLU A 30 13.25 -4.27 10.68
CA GLU A 30 13.73 -3.67 9.44
C GLU A 30 12.60 -3.25 8.50
N SER A 31 11.40 -3.76 8.71
CA SER A 31 10.26 -3.45 7.85
C SER A 31 8.95 -3.53 8.60
N VAL A 32 7.95 -2.85 8.05
CA VAL A 32 6.56 -3.01 8.45
C VAL A 32 5.80 -3.52 7.24
N ASP A 33 5.23 -4.72 7.36
CA ASP A 33 4.59 -5.41 6.25
C ASP A 33 3.08 -5.40 6.39
N VAL A 34 2.39 -5.31 5.26
CA VAL A 34 0.93 -5.26 5.20
C VAL A 34 0.41 -6.45 4.39
N PHE A 35 -0.62 -7.10 4.92
CA PHE A 35 -1.24 -8.25 4.29
C PHE A 35 -2.74 -8.03 4.15
N LEU A 36 -3.30 -8.47 3.03
CA LEU A 36 -4.73 -8.49 2.78
C LEU A 36 -5.12 -9.94 2.48
N HIS A 37 -6.04 -10.50 3.29
CA HIS A 37 -6.40 -11.94 3.21
C HIS A 37 -5.16 -12.85 3.27
N GLY A 38 -4.14 -12.47 4.06
CA GLY A 38 -2.90 -13.21 4.16
C GLY A 38 -1.92 -13.00 3.01
N ASN A 39 -2.27 -12.23 1.99
CA ASN A 39 -1.40 -11.93 0.86
C ASN A 39 -0.62 -10.64 1.10
N HIS A 40 0.69 -10.67 0.89
CA HIS A 40 1.56 -9.53 1.11
C HIS A 40 1.29 -8.45 0.05
N ILE A 41 0.88 -7.27 0.47
CA ILE A 41 0.55 -6.17 -0.44
C ILE A 41 1.45 -4.95 -0.30
N ALA A 42 2.18 -4.81 0.80
CA ALA A 42 3.08 -3.67 0.96
C ALA A 42 4.15 -3.95 2.00
N SER A 43 5.27 -3.25 1.87
CA SER A 43 6.36 -3.27 2.84
C SER A 43 6.96 -1.88 2.93
N LEU A 44 7.08 -1.35 4.15
CA LEU A 44 7.76 -0.08 4.42
C LEU A 44 9.10 -0.38 5.10
N ASP A 45 10.19 0.03 4.45
CA ASP A 45 11.54 -0.08 5.04
C ASP A 45 11.67 0.93 6.18
N THR A 46 12.03 0.47 7.37
CA THR A 46 12.09 1.35 8.55
C THR A 46 13.30 2.27 8.55
N ALA A 47 14.35 1.94 7.82
CA ALA A 47 15.56 2.77 7.72
C ALA A 47 15.44 3.84 6.63
N THR A 48 14.98 3.47 5.44
CA THR A 48 14.91 4.35 4.27
C THR A 48 13.55 4.98 4.06
N HIS A 49 12.50 4.43 4.68
CA HIS A 49 11.10 4.76 4.46
C HIS A 49 10.62 4.46 3.03
N ALA A 50 11.36 3.61 2.31
CA ALA A 50 10.93 3.17 0.99
C ALA A 50 9.71 2.28 1.10
N LEU A 51 8.70 2.56 0.30
CA LEU A 51 7.45 1.82 0.28
C LEU A 51 7.39 0.96 -0.97
N THR A 52 7.28 -0.36 -0.79
CA THR A 52 7.11 -1.32 -1.87
C THR A 52 5.66 -1.76 -1.92
N LEU A 53 5.04 -1.71 -3.09
CA LEU A 53 3.64 -2.08 -3.29
C LEU A 53 3.54 -3.36 -4.10
N LYS A 54 2.63 -4.25 -3.67
CA LYS A 54 2.35 -5.51 -4.36
C LYS A 54 0.85 -5.69 -4.48
N ASP A 55 0.40 -6.47 -5.46
CA ASP A 55 -1.02 -6.80 -5.59
C ASP A 55 -1.40 -8.08 -4.85
N GLY A 56 -0.43 -8.76 -4.24
CA GLY A 56 -0.65 -10.03 -3.54
C GLY A 56 -1.00 -11.18 -4.48
N GLY A 57 -0.72 -11.03 -5.78
CA GLY A 57 -1.15 -11.97 -6.81
C GLY A 57 -2.62 -11.83 -7.18
N TRP A 58 -3.30 -10.80 -6.69
CA TRP A 58 -4.74 -10.64 -6.81
C TRP A 58 -5.09 -9.17 -6.96
N GLN A 59 -5.66 -8.79 -8.10
CA GLN A 59 -6.09 -7.41 -8.34
C GLN A 59 -7.59 -7.27 -8.04
N SER A 60 -7.93 -6.76 -6.86
CA SER A 60 -9.30 -6.49 -6.45
C SER A 60 -9.51 -5.02 -6.13
N VAL A 61 -10.78 -4.61 -6.06
CA VAL A 61 -11.15 -3.27 -5.62
C VAL A 61 -10.61 -3.00 -4.21
N THR A 62 -10.66 -4.01 -3.34
CA THR A 62 -10.16 -3.88 -1.96
C THR A 62 -8.66 -3.70 -1.94
N THR A 63 -7.90 -4.46 -2.76
CA THR A 63 -6.44 -4.28 -2.87
C THR A 63 -6.11 -2.86 -3.31
N LYS A 64 -6.76 -2.36 -4.35
CA LYS A 64 -6.55 -1.00 -4.84
C LYS A 64 -6.86 0.03 -3.75
N SER A 65 -7.94 -0.16 -3.01
CA SER A 65 -8.32 0.74 -1.92
C SER A 65 -7.24 0.78 -0.83
N ARG A 66 -6.72 -0.38 -0.42
CA ARG A 66 -5.67 -0.45 0.59
C ARG A 66 -4.39 0.23 0.12
N LEU A 67 -3.97 -0.03 -1.13
CA LEU A 67 -2.77 0.57 -1.70
C LEU A 67 -2.89 2.08 -1.81
N ASN A 68 -4.06 2.60 -2.23
CA ASN A 68 -4.29 4.03 -2.29
C ASN A 68 -4.32 4.67 -0.90
N ALA A 69 -4.81 3.96 0.12
CA ALA A 69 -4.76 4.45 1.49
C ALA A 69 -3.32 4.59 1.98
N LEU A 70 -2.46 3.61 1.66
CA LEU A 70 -1.02 3.68 1.97
C LEU A 70 -0.35 4.85 1.26
N LEU A 71 -0.64 5.03 -0.02
CA LEU A 71 -0.09 6.15 -0.79
C LEU A 71 -0.55 7.48 -0.22
N GLU A 72 -1.84 7.63 0.09
CA GLU A 72 -2.36 8.87 0.66
C GLU A 72 -1.65 9.26 1.95
N GLU A 73 -1.28 8.28 2.77
CA GLU A 73 -0.60 8.52 4.05
C GLU A 73 0.90 8.76 3.88
N PHE A 74 1.58 7.97 3.04
CA PHE A 74 3.04 7.91 3.00
C PHE A 74 3.66 8.51 1.74
N VAL A 75 2.96 8.53 0.62
CA VAL A 75 3.41 9.11 -0.64
C VAL A 75 2.23 9.83 -1.32
N PRO A 76 1.76 10.96 -0.74
CA PRO A 76 0.48 11.55 -1.14
C PRO A 76 0.44 12.13 -2.55
N SER A 77 1.57 12.24 -3.24
CA SER A 77 1.60 12.67 -4.64
C SER A 77 1.19 11.55 -5.60
N MET A 78 1.17 10.31 -5.15
CA MET A 78 0.93 9.16 -6.01
C MET A 78 -0.44 8.53 -5.78
N ARG A 79 -0.99 7.95 -6.84
CA ARG A 79 -2.28 7.26 -6.80
C ARG A 79 -2.33 6.14 -7.83
N ILE A 80 -2.93 5.01 -7.43
CA ILE A 80 -3.23 3.89 -8.34
C ILE A 80 -4.64 4.09 -8.89
N PHE A 81 -4.79 3.96 -10.20
CA PHE A 81 -6.09 3.98 -10.87
C PHE A 81 -6.17 2.87 -11.92
N GLN A 82 -7.38 2.57 -12.34
CA GLN A 82 -7.62 1.52 -13.34
C GLN A 82 -8.29 2.13 -14.56
N ASN A 83 -7.79 1.76 -15.73
CA ASN A 83 -8.35 2.16 -17.01
C ASN A 83 -8.27 0.96 -17.95
N ASP A 84 -9.39 0.58 -18.58
CA ASP A 84 -9.48 -0.58 -19.47
C ASP A 84 -8.87 -1.84 -18.85
N TRP A 85 -9.24 -2.13 -17.59
CA TRP A 85 -8.81 -3.31 -16.83
C TRP A 85 -7.32 -3.31 -16.49
N THR A 86 -6.58 -2.26 -16.85
CA THR A 86 -5.15 -2.12 -16.56
C THR A 86 -4.95 -1.12 -15.43
N ARG A 87 -4.06 -1.45 -14.49
CA ARG A 87 -3.73 -0.57 -13.38
C ARG A 87 -2.49 0.24 -13.67
N TYR A 88 -2.60 1.53 -13.35
CA TYR A 88 -1.54 2.52 -13.51
C TYR A 88 -1.27 3.19 -12.18
N ILE A 89 -0.06 3.72 -12.01
CA ILE A 89 0.27 4.61 -10.92
C ILE A 89 0.65 5.96 -11.51
N SER A 90 0.05 7.03 -10.96
CA SER A 90 0.34 8.39 -11.39
C SER A 90 1.02 9.17 -10.28
N ASP A 91 1.84 10.13 -10.66
CA ASP A 91 2.46 11.08 -9.74
C ASP A 91 2.07 12.49 -10.18
N ARG A 92 1.34 13.21 -9.32
CA ARG A 92 0.88 14.55 -9.66
C ARG A 92 1.97 15.62 -9.61
N LEU A 93 3.12 15.31 -8.99
CA LEU A 93 4.23 16.27 -8.92
C LEU A 93 4.89 16.48 -10.27
N ASP A 94 5.04 15.41 -11.06
CA ASP A 94 5.64 15.49 -12.40
C ASP A 94 4.67 15.17 -13.52
N GLY A 95 3.42 14.83 -13.18
CA GLY A 95 2.39 14.47 -14.17
C GLY A 95 2.59 13.12 -14.82
N SER A 96 3.51 12.29 -14.31
CA SER A 96 3.80 11.00 -14.91
C SER A 96 2.71 9.96 -14.65
N LYS A 97 2.58 9.01 -15.57
CA LYS A 97 1.78 7.79 -15.42
C LYS A 97 2.58 6.63 -15.93
N LYS A 98 2.54 5.52 -15.23
CA LYS A 98 3.18 4.28 -15.67
C LYS A 98 2.38 3.08 -15.19
N LEU A 99 2.63 1.92 -15.77
CA LEU A 99 1.98 0.69 -15.34
C LEU A 99 2.31 0.41 -13.88
N PHE A 100 1.29 0.01 -13.12
CA PHE A 100 1.52 -0.53 -11.79
C PHE A 100 2.03 -1.95 -11.91
N ILE A 101 3.22 -2.19 -11.42
CA ILE A 101 3.86 -3.50 -11.43
C ILE A 101 4.02 -3.96 -9.99
N SER A 102 3.50 -5.14 -9.67
CA SER A 102 3.62 -5.72 -8.33
C SER A 102 5.09 -5.85 -7.94
N GLY A 103 5.42 -5.35 -6.75
CA GLY A 103 6.80 -5.31 -6.25
C GLY A 103 7.53 -4.00 -6.52
N MET A 104 6.87 -3.02 -7.13
CA MET A 104 7.52 -1.74 -7.39
C MET A 104 7.69 -0.93 -6.11
N GLU A 105 8.80 -0.19 -6.05
CA GLU A 105 9.08 0.75 -4.97
C GLU A 105 8.66 2.15 -5.38
N VAL A 106 8.03 2.86 -4.48
CA VAL A 106 7.51 4.21 -4.73
C VAL A 106 8.05 5.26 -3.75
#